data_3ad22a7f22a3091227a46614792dd346
#
_entry.id   3ad22a7f22a3091227a46614792dd346
#
_cell.length_a   1.000
_cell.length_b   1.000
_cell.length_c   1.000
_cell.angle_alpha   90.00
_cell.angle_beta   90.00
_cell.angle_gamma   90.00
#
_symmetry.space_group_name_H-M   'P 1'
#
loop_
_entity.id
_entity.type
_entity.pdbx_description
1 polymer ?
#
loop_
_entity_poly.entity_id
_entity_poly.type
_entity_poly.pdbx_seq_one_letter_code
_entity_poly.pdbx_strand_id
1 'polypeptide(L)'
;MTGKAMRRASIGNCFSICLMICAIGSGAWSQTAPAAKTAPAKKPAATAAAKPAAAAPAEPTAIIDTTAGKMTCTLFPDKAPLGVANFVGLAQGTKDWTNPVSHAKKHGVPLYDGTIFHRVIPNFMIQGGDPAGTGSGDVGFEFKNETSPTLKFDRPGRLAYANAGPGTNGSQFFITEVAYASLNGGYTIFGQCDDATVALVKQIARMGRDANDRPYRPVKINHITIAKAGAAAAKPTAAKPATTAKPAVKKPAATTTAPQ
;
A
#
# COMPACT_ATOMS: atom_id res chain seq x y z
N MET A 1 -49.43 35.85 18.23
CA MET A 1 -49.26 36.05 19.71
C MET A 1 -48.21 35.09 20.22
N THR A 2 -47.21 35.67 20.82
CA THR A 2 -46.11 35.18 21.72
C THR A 2 -45.13 34.22 21.06
N GLY A 3 -43.91 34.49 20.73
CA GLY A 3 -42.92 35.44 21.25
C GLY A 3 -42.10 34.86 22.45
N LYS A 4 -40.87 34.27 22.17
CA LYS A 4 -39.80 34.15 23.15
C LYS A 4 -38.49 33.84 22.37
N ALA A 5 -37.67 34.82 22.03
CA ALA A 5 -36.60 35.51 22.72
C ALA A 5 -35.42 34.60 23.17
N MET A 6 -34.35 34.70 22.42
CA MET A 6 -32.92 34.96 22.75
C MET A 6 -32.42 34.54 24.16
N ARG A 7 -31.35 33.76 24.18
CA ARG A 7 -30.21 34.09 25.08
C ARG A 7 -28.87 33.77 24.37
N ARG A 8 -28.13 34.80 24.07
CA ARG A 8 -26.67 34.83 23.89
C ARG A 8 -26.02 34.70 25.27
N ALA A 9 -24.97 33.93 25.39
CA ALA A 9 -24.00 34.06 26.46
C ALA A 9 -22.61 34.14 25.82
N SER A 10 -22.07 35.34 25.85
CA SER A 10 -20.66 35.68 25.66
C SER A 10 -20.04 35.77 27.06
N ILE A 11 -18.82 35.38 27.28
CA ILE A 11 -17.87 35.70 28.35
C ILE A 11 -16.73 34.70 28.16
N GLY A 12 -15.46 34.98 28.16
CA GLY A 12 -14.68 36.16 28.43
C GLY A 12 -13.22 35.74 28.44
N ASN A 13 -12.43 36.57 27.87
CA ASN A 13 -10.96 36.58 27.87
C ASN A 13 -10.40 36.38 29.29
N CYS A 14 -9.36 35.60 29.46
CA CYS A 14 -8.39 35.78 30.53
C CYS A 14 -6.98 35.53 30.03
N PHE A 15 -6.33 36.62 29.65
CA PHE A 15 -4.89 36.78 29.55
C PHE A 15 -4.31 36.71 30.97
N SER A 16 -3.32 35.88 31.19
CA SER A 16 -2.42 36.00 32.34
C SER A 16 -0.99 35.77 31.84
N ILE A 17 -0.35 36.89 31.62
CA ILE A 17 1.10 37.06 31.43
C ILE A 17 1.72 36.92 32.83
N CYS A 18 2.61 35.96 33.00
CA CYS A 18 3.51 35.94 34.16
C CYS A 18 4.95 35.96 33.64
N LEU A 19 5.48 37.19 33.66
CA LEU A 19 6.87 37.55 33.44
C LEU A 19 7.62 37.29 34.76
N MET A 20 8.57 36.36 34.79
CA MET A 20 9.56 36.28 35.85
C MET A 20 10.96 36.34 35.29
N ILE A 21 11.58 37.50 35.55
CA ILE A 21 12.97 37.80 35.41
C ILE A 21 13.71 37.27 36.65
N CYS A 22 14.73 36.46 36.53
CA CYS A 22 15.76 36.31 37.53
C CYS A 22 17.13 36.04 36.90
N ALA A 23 17.88 37.01 36.96
CA ALA A 23 19.27 37.30 37.36
C ALA A 23 20.37 36.23 37.15
N ILE A 24 21.29 36.68 36.42
CA ILE A 24 22.73 36.42 36.22
C ILE A 24 23.47 35.88 37.45
N GLY A 25 24.15 34.75 37.30
CA GLY A 25 25.14 34.24 38.21
C GLY A 25 26.33 33.66 37.43
N SER A 26 27.34 34.49 37.19
CA SER A 26 28.64 34.08 36.63
C SER A 26 29.44 33.34 37.68
N GLY A 27 29.64 32.04 37.52
CA GLY A 27 30.56 31.22 38.32
C GLY A 27 31.59 30.54 37.41
N ALA A 28 32.76 31.13 37.29
CA ALA A 28 33.93 30.52 36.68
C ALA A 28 34.47 29.40 37.58
N TRP A 29 34.37 28.17 37.17
CA TRP A 29 35.08 27.06 37.81
C TRP A 29 36.21 26.59 36.87
N SER A 30 37.43 26.92 37.32
CA SER A 30 38.70 26.41 36.79
C SER A 30 38.82 24.93 37.18
N GLN A 31 38.82 24.03 36.22
CA GLN A 31 39.15 22.62 36.46
C GLN A 31 40.48 22.31 35.81
N THR A 32 41.48 22.12 36.68
CA THR A 32 42.79 21.55 36.41
C THR A 32 42.64 20.10 35.93
N ALA A 33 43.18 19.78 34.77
CA ALA A 33 43.28 18.43 34.22
C ALA A 33 44.38 17.63 34.98
N PRO A 34 44.08 16.36 35.38
CA PRO A 34 45.13 15.44 35.82
C PRO A 34 45.76 14.71 34.62
N ALA A 35 47.08 14.54 34.74
CA ALA A 35 47.97 13.94 33.76
C ALA A 35 47.60 12.51 33.34
N ALA A 36 47.72 12.26 32.05
CA ALA A 36 47.55 10.96 31.42
C ALA A 36 48.65 9.97 31.88
N LYS A 37 48.23 8.86 32.49
CA LYS A 37 49.05 7.66 32.64
C LYS A 37 48.99 6.82 31.38
N THR A 38 50.09 6.68 30.68
CA THR A 38 50.33 5.75 29.59
C THR A 38 50.09 4.31 30.04
N ALA A 39 49.09 3.62 29.44
CA ALA A 39 48.88 2.19 29.55
C ALA A 39 49.55 1.46 28.36
N PRO A 40 50.08 0.24 28.56
CA PRO A 40 50.88 -0.44 27.54
C PRO A 40 50.02 -1.00 26.40
N ALA A 41 50.59 -0.94 25.18
CA ALA A 41 50.03 -1.40 23.95
C ALA A 41 49.61 -2.89 24.01
N LYS A 42 48.30 -3.15 23.81
CA LYS A 42 47.76 -4.49 23.66
C LYS A 42 47.96 -4.96 22.22
N LYS A 43 48.63 -6.11 22.10
CA LYS A 43 48.91 -6.90 20.90
C LYS A 43 47.64 -7.07 20.03
N PRO A 44 47.69 -7.01 18.67
CA PRO A 44 46.52 -7.19 17.83
C PRO A 44 45.96 -8.61 18.02
N ALA A 45 44.69 -8.69 18.41
CA ALA A 45 43.95 -9.94 18.42
C ALA A 45 43.67 -10.34 16.97
N ALA A 46 43.93 -11.59 16.64
CA ALA A 46 43.66 -12.20 15.36
C ALA A 46 42.20 -11.96 14.95
N THR A 47 42.02 -11.48 13.73
CA THR A 47 40.72 -11.31 13.07
C THR A 47 40.06 -12.70 12.97
N ALA A 48 39.10 -12.95 13.85
CA ALA A 48 38.19 -14.10 13.67
C ALA A 48 37.44 -13.91 12.36
N ALA A 49 37.61 -14.83 11.42
CA ALA A 49 36.90 -14.89 10.18
C ALA A 49 35.39 -14.82 10.47
N ALA A 50 34.73 -13.78 10.01
CA ALA A 50 33.29 -13.64 10.10
C ALA A 50 32.65 -14.83 9.38
N LYS A 51 31.92 -15.66 10.14
CA LYS A 51 31.05 -16.69 9.59
C LYS A 51 30.20 -16.05 8.49
N PRO A 52 30.09 -16.65 7.29
CA PRO A 52 29.23 -16.12 6.24
C PRO A 52 27.82 -15.89 6.82
N ALA A 53 27.34 -14.65 6.75
CA ALA A 53 25.97 -14.33 7.11
C ALA A 53 25.06 -15.28 6.31
N ALA A 54 24.23 -16.06 7.00
CA ALA A 54 23.23 -16.87 6.34
C ALA A 54 22.47 -15.97 5.39
N ALA A 55 22.40 -16.36 4.10
CA ALA A 55 21.66 -15.60 3.09
C ALA A 55 20.27 -15.36 3.65
N ALA A 56 19.85 -14.09 3.70
CA ALA A 56 18.50 -13.73 4.12
C ALA A 56 17.51 -14.57 3.31
N PRO A 57 16.45 -15.11 3.92
CA PRO A 57 15.45 -15.89 3.19
C PRO A 57 14.97 -15.05 2.03
N ALA A 58 15.11 -15.60 0.83
CA ALA A 58 14.84 -14.90 -0.40
C ALA A 58 13.36 -14.45 -0.41
N GLU A 59 13.12 -13.15 -0.60
CA GLU A 59 11.81 -12.50 -0.49
C GLU A 59 10.84 -13.02 -1.58
N PRO A 60 9.62 -13.50 -1.22
CA PRO A 60 8.65 -13.96 -2.21
C PRO A 60 8.13 -12.78 -3.06
N THR A 61 7.73 -13.09 -4.28
CA THR A 61 7.21 -12.11 -5.24
C THR A 61 5.74 -12.38 -5.51
N ALA A 62 4.90 -11.36 -5.35
CA ALA A 62 3.51 -11.39 -5.78
C ALA A 62 3.39 -10.87 -7.21
N ILE A 63 2.77 -11.65 -8.09
CA ILE A 63 2.40 -11.27 -9.45
C ILE A 63 0.88 -11.12 -9.46
N ILE A 64 0.40 -9.88 -9.52
CA ILE A 64 -1.02 -9.53 -9.53
C ILE A 64 -1.42 -9.36 -11.00
N ASP A 65 -2.11 -10.35 -11.55
CA ASP A 65 -2.68 -10.27 -12.90
C ASP A 65 -3.99 -9.50 -12.88
N THR A 66 -4.10 -8.48 -13.71
CA THR A 66 -5.28 -7.61 -13.74
C THR A 66 -5.77 -7.37 -15.17
N THR A 67 -6.98 -6.87 -15.31
CA THR A 67 -7.55 -6.48 -16.61
C THR A 67 -6.81 -5.31 -17.27
N ALA A 68 -5.96 -4.59 -16.54
CA ALA A 68 -5.14 -3.49 -17.06
C ALA A 68 -3.68 -3.90 -17.33
N GLY A 69 -3.25 -5.07 -16.85
CA GLY A 69 -1.87 -5.55 -16.97
C GLY A 69 -1.40 -6.26 -15.71
N LYS A 70 -0.15 -6.72 -15.73
CA LYS A 70 0.48 -7.41 -14.59
C LYS A 70 1.24 -6.43 -13.71
N MET A 71 1.10 -6.61 -12.40
CA MET A 71 1.84 -5.89 -11.38
C MET A 71 2.75 -6.88 -10.65
N THR A 72 3.99 -6.49 -10.39
CA THR A 72 4.99 -7.33 -9.72
C THR A 72 5.48 -6.64 -8.46
N CYS A 73 5.34 -7.28 -7.32
CA CYS A 73 5.74 -6.72 -6.03
C CYS A 73 6.53 -7.75 -5.21
N THR A 74 7.70 -7.36 -4.72
CA THR A 74 8.48 -8.12 -3.74
C THR A 74 7.85 -7.97 -2.37
N LEU A 75 7.66 -9.06 -1.64
CA LEU A 75 7.05 -9.07 -0.30
C LEU A 75 8.14 -9.11 0.79
N PHE A 76 7.86 -8.53 1.96
CA PHE A 76 8.81 -8.38 3.07
C PHE A 76 8.40 -9.20 4.31
N PRO A 77 8.54 -10.54 4.29
CA PRO A 77 8.11 -11.39 5.40
C PRO A 77 8.91 -11.17 6.70
N ASP A 78 10.11 -10.63 6.62
CA ASP A 78 10.95 -10.26 7.76
C ASP A 78 10.51 -8.94 8.43
N LYS A 79 9.80 -8.07 7.73
CA LYS A 79 9.32 -6.77 8.22
C LYS A 79 7.83 -6.77 8.61
N ALA A 80 7.04 -7.57 7.91
CA ALA A 80 5.60 -7.69 8.12
C ALA A 80 5.15 -9.16 8.01
N PRO A 81 5.59 -10.04 8.92
CA PRO A 81 5.32 -11.48 8.83
C PRO A 81 3.83 -11.81 8.83
N LEU A 82 3.01 -11.15 9.67
CA LEU A 82 1.56 -11.36 9.69
C LEU A 82 0.91 -10.84 8.41
N GLY A 83 1.30 -9.66 7.94
CA GLY A 83 0.79 -9.06 6.72
C GLY A 83 1.10 -9.91 5.50
N VAL A 84 2.33 -10.36 5.35
CA VAL A 84 2.72 -11.22 4.23
C VAL A 84 2.02 -12.57 4.30
N ALA A 85 1.98 -13.23 5.47
CA ALA A 85 1.28 -14.51 5.63
C ALA A 85 -0.21 -14.39 5.33
N ASN A 86 -0.85 -13.30 5.77
CA ASN A 86 -2.25 -13.00 5.48
C ASN A 86 -2.48 -12.81 3.97
N PHE A 87 -1.68 -11.97 3.31
CA PHE A 87 -1.80 -11.71 1.88
C PHE A 87 -1.62 -12.97 1.04
N VAL A 88 -0.56 -13.73 1.32
CA VAL A 88 -0.26 -14.99 0.64
C VAL A 88 -1.38 -16.01 0.86
N GLY A 89 -1.83 -16.18 2.11
CA GLY A 89 -2.91 -17.11 2.45
C GLY A 89 -4.22 -16.79 1.74
N LEU A 90 -4.59 -15.51 1.66
CA LEU A 90 -5.79 -15.05 0.95
C LEU A 90 -5.62 -15.17 -0.58
N ALA A 91 -4.44 -14.89 -1.12
CA ALA A 91 -4.16 -15.02 -2.55
C ALA A 91 -4.20 -16.47 -3.01
N GLN A 92 -3.73 -17.40 -2.21
CA GLN A 92 -3.69 -18.83 -2.51
C GLN A 92 -4.94 -19.59 -2.06
N GLY A 93 -5.85 -18.95 -1.32
CA GLY A 93 -7.04 -19.60 -0.75
C GLY A 93 -6.71 -20.52 0.44
N THR A 94 -5.51 -20.46 1.01
CA THR A 94 -5.13 -21.26 2.17
C THR A 94 -5.56 -20.66 3.51
N LYS A 95 -6.03 -19.41 3.50
CA LYS A 95 -6.63 -18.73 4.65
C LYS A 95 -8.13 -18.60 4.44
N ASP A 96 -8.90 -19.03 5.43
CA ASP A 96 -10.35 -18.87 5.45
C ASP A 96 -10.76 -17.40 5.59
N TRP A 97 -11.87 -17.06 4.97
CA TRP A 97 -12.46 -15.73 5.03
C TRP A 97 -13.98 -15.79 4.92
N THR A 98 -14.65 -14.72 5.32
CA THR A 98 -16.11 -14.58 5.20
C THR A 98 -16.42 -13.63 4.04
N ASN A 99 -17.31 -14.03 3.15
CA ASN A 99 -17.75 -13.15 2.08
C ASN A 99 -18.66 -12.05 2.66
N PRO A 100 -18.32 -10.76 2.52
CA PRO A 100 -19.04 -9.67 3.16
C PRO A 100 -20.44 -9.43 2.60
N VAL A 101 -20.76 -9.98 1.41
CA VAL A 101 -22.07 -9.82 0.77
C VAL A 101 -23.00 -10.98 1.11
N SER A 102 -22.50 -12.22 1.00
CA SER A 102 -23.32 -13.43 1.23
C SER A 102 -23.21 -13.99 2.64
N HIS A 103 -22.29 -13.47 3.47
CA HIS A 103 -21.97 -13.95 4.81
C HIS A 103 -21.50 -15.42 4.86
N ALA A 104 -21.22 -16.00 3.69
CA ALA A 104 -20.74 -17.38 3.59
C ALA A 104 -19.25 -17.46 3.94
N LYS A 105 -18.87 -18.43 4.78
CA LYS A 105 -17.48 -18.78 5.01
C LYS A 105 -16.89 -19.42 3.76
N LYS A 106 -15.67 -19.04 3.40
CA LYS A 106 -14.93 -19.51 2.25
C LYS A 106 -13.69 -20.26 2.72
N HIS A 107 -13.61 -21.51 2.29
CA HIS A 107 -12.49 -22.42 2.59
C HIS A 107 -11.87 -22.86 1.26
N GLY A 108 -10.54 -22.79 1.14
CA GLY A 108 -9.85 -23.19 -0.08
C GLY A 108 -10.11 -22.29 -1.29
N VAL A 109 -10.58 -21.06 -1.09
CA VAL A 109 -10.97 -20.15 -2.16
C VAL A 109 -10.10 -18.88 -2.13
N PRO A 110 -9.33 -18.58 -3.20
CA PRO A 110 -8.62 -17.31 -3.32
C PRO A 110 -9.57 -16.11 -3.16
N LEU A 111 -9.23 -15.20 -2.24
CA LEU A 111 -10.07 -14.04 -1.94
C LEU A 111 -10.00 -12.99 -3.05
N TYR A 112 -8.81 -12.77 -3.59
CA TYR A 112 -8.55 -11.62 -4.48
C TYR A 112 -9.07 -11.82 -5.90
N ASP A 113 -9.34 -13.06 -6.31
CA ASP A 113 -9.84 -13.36 -7.65
C ASP A 113 -11.22 -12.72 -7.88
N GLY A 114 -11.29 -11.86 -8.89
CA GLY A 114 -12.49 -11.11 -9.23
C GLY A 114 -12.70 -9.81 -8.45
N THR A 115 -11.90 -9.52 -7.41
CA THR A 115 -11.96 -8.22 -6.71
C THR A 115 -11.48 -7.08 -7.61
N ILE A 116 -11.79 -5.85 -7.23
CA ILE A 116 -11.51 -4.66 -8.03
C ILE A 116 -10.68 -3.64 -7.24
N PHE A 117 -9.97 -2.77 -7.97
CA PHE A 117 -9.51 -1.51 -7.39
C PHE A 117 -10.69 -0.56 -7.33
N HIS A 118 -11.31 -0.46 -6.15
CA HIS A 118 -12.54 0.27 -5.91
C HIS A 118 -12.34 1.75 -5.59
N ARG A 119 -11.10 2.17 -5.29
CA ARG A 119 -10.75 3.57 -5.01
C ARG A 119 -9.40 3.90 -5.67
N VAL A 120 -9.39 4.97 -6.49
CA VAL A 120 -8.20 5.39 -7.25
C VAL A 120 -8.03 6.89 -7.14
N ILE A 121 -6.85 7.34 -6.69
CA ILE A 121 -6.56 8.77 -6.48
C ILE A 121 -5.22 9.12 -7.12
N PRO A 122 -5.19 10.01 -8.13
CA PRO A 122 -3.94 10.52 -8.72
C PRO A 122 -3.04 11.16 -7.67
N ASN A 123 -1.74 10.99 -7.85
CA ASN A 123 -0.70 11.49 -6.94
C ASN A 123 -0.85 10.96 -5.51
N PHE A 124 -1.51 9.82 -5.34
CA PHE A 124 -1.65 9.16 -4.05
C PHE A 124 -1.52 7.64 -4.18
N MET A 125 -2.63 6.92 -4.48
CA MET A 125 -2.62 5.45 -4.49
C MET A 125 -3.81 4.86 -5.27
N ILE A 126 -3.75 3.55 -5.51
CA ILE A 126 -4.91 2.72 -5.88
C ILE A 126 -5.17 1.71 -4.77
N GLN A 127 -6.44 1.52 -4.39
CA GLN A 127 -6.87 0.63 -3.30
C GLN A 127 -7.82 -0.43 -3.81
N GLY A 128 -7.59 -1.68 -3.38
CA GLY A 128 -8.39 -2.85 -3.75
C GLY A 128 -8.41 -3.92 -2.66
N GLY A 129 -8.79 -5.16 -3.03
CA GLY A 129 -8.78 -6.30 -2.13
C GLY A 129 -10.01 -6.43 -1.23
N ASP A 130 -11.08 -5.68 -1.54
CA ASP A 130 -12.39 -5.86 -0.90
C ASP A 130 -13.28 -6.77 -1.76
N PRO A 131 -13.72 -7.94 -1.27
CA PRO A 131 -14.64 -8.81 -2.01
C PRO A 131 -16.02 -8.20 -2.28
N ALA A 132 -16.45 -7.22 -1.47
CA ALA A 132 -17.67 -6.44 -1.74
C ALA A 132 -17.45 -5.36 -2.80
N GLY A 133 -16.19 -4.94 -3.01
CA GLY A 133 -15.84 -3.85 -3.91
C GLY A 133 -16.35 -2.48 -3.50
N THR A 134 -16.69 -2.28 -2.23
CA THR A 134 -17.24 -1.05 -1.67
C THR A 134 -16.24 -0.25 -0.85
N GLY A 135 -15.17 -0.90 -0.37
CA GLY A 135 -14.19 -0.35 0.57
C GLY A 135 -14.56 -0.55 2.04
N SER A 136 -15.74 -1.15 2.32
CA SER A 136 -16.22 -1.42 3.68
C SER A 136 -16.54 -2.89 3.96
N GLY A 137 -16.07 -3.80 3.08
CA GLY A 137 -16.31 -5.24 3.25
C GLY A 137 -15.52 -5.81 4.42
N ASP A 138 -16.22 -6.49 5.33
CA ASP A 138 -15.65 -7.24 6.45
C ASP A 138 -15.43 -8.70 6.02
N VAL A 139 -14.19 -9.17 6.13
CA VAL A 139 -13.79 -10.54 5.75
C VAL A 139 -13.79 -11.51 6.92
N GLY A 140 -14.30 -11.08 8.09
CA GLY A 140 -14.48 -11.90 9.29
C GLY A 140 -13.24 -12.03 10.16
N PHE A 141 -12.21 -11.21 9.94
CA PHE A 141 -11.04 -11.12 10.80
C PHE A 141 -10.31 -9.78 10.62
N GLU A 142 -9.58 -9.41 11.66
CA GLU A 142 -8.66 -8.28 11.67
C GLU A 142 -7.32 -8.68 12.29
N PHE A 143 -6.25 -7.92 12.01
CA PHE A 143 -4.95 -8.08 12.64
C PHE A 143 -4.24 -6.75 12.87
N LYS A 144 -3.33 -6.75 13.85
CA LYS A 144 -2.59 -5.57 14.28
C LYS A 144 -1.65 -5.03 13.20
N ASN A 145 -1.35 -3.73 13.29
CA ASN A 145 -0.34 -3.11 12.41
C ASN A 145 1.06 -3.67 12.72
N GLU A 146 1.83 -3.89 11.65
CA GLU A 146 3.25 -4.18 11.68
C GLU A 146 4.00 -3.00 11.07
N THR A 147 4.39 -2.06 11.91
CA THR A 147 5.14 -0.87 11.48
C THR A 147 6.61 -1.04 11.79
N SER A 148 7.47 -0.69 10.83
CA SER A 148 8.92 -0.74 10.97
C SER A 148 9.49 0.67 10.93
N PRO A 149 10.43 1.04 11.82
CA PRO A 149 11.06 2.36 11.78
C PRO A 149 11.91 2.58 10.53
N THR A 150 12.36 1.49 9.89
CA THR A 150 13.19 1.51 8.67
C THR A 150 12.39 1.45 7.38
N LEU A 151 11.08 1.11 7.45
CA LEU A 151 10.23 0.96 6.28
C LEU A 151 9.21 2.10 6.25
N LYS A 152 9.37 3.00 5.28
CA LYS A 152 8.59 4.24 5.18
C LYS A 152 7.97 4.39 3.79
N PHE A 153 6.95 5.23 3.67
CA PHE A 153 6.37 5.65 2.39
C PHE A 153 7.24 6.75 1.74
N ASP A 154 8.51 6.46 1.54
CA ASP A 154 9.56 7.35 1.03
C ASP A 154 9.71 7.29 -0.50
N ARG A 155 8.99 6.39 -1.16
CA ARG A 155 9.04 6.16 -2.61
C ARG A 155 7.70 5.63 -3.13
N PRO A 156 7.46 5.70 -4.46
CA PRO A 156 6.31 5.07 -5.09
C PRO A 156 6.38 3.53 -5.00
N GLY A 157 5.25 2.88 -5.24
CA GLY A 157 5.16 1.42 -5.30
C GLY A 157 5.14 0.71 -3.94
N ARG A 158 4.97 1.43 -2.83
CA ARG A 158 4.77 0.77 -1.54
C ARG A 158 3.44 0.03 -1.54
N LEU A 159 3.51 -1.28 -1.28
CA LEU A 159 2.36 -2.15 -1.10
C LEU A 159 2.06 -2.26 0.40
N ALA A 160 0.88 -1.79 0.81
CA ALA A 160 0.50 -1.69 2.21
C ALA A 160 -0.97 -2.04 2.45
N TYR A 161 -1.31 -2.43 3.69
CA TYR A 161 -2.69 -2.68 4.08
C TYR A 161 -3.45 -1.37 4.28
N ALA A 162 -4.68 -1.31 3.77
CA ALA A 162 -5.66 -0.31 4.15
C ALA A 162 -6.30 -0.72 5.48
N ASN A 163 -6.56 0.26 6.36
CA ASN A 163 -7.21 0.05 7.64
C ASN A 163 -8.11 1.25 8.00
N ALA A 164 -9.00 1.05 8.96
CA ALA A 164 -9.88 2.08 9.54
C ALA A 164 -9.36 2.61 10.89
N GLY A 165 -8.10 2.34 11.20
CA GLY A 165 -7.41 2.69 12.44
C GLY A 165 -6.46 1.57 12.88
N PRO A 166 -5.70 1.78 13.96
CA PRO A 166 -4.74 0.79 14.43
C PRO A 166 -5.40 -0.57 14.72
N GLY A 167 -4.87 -1.65 14.14
CA GLY A 167 -5.33 -3.01 14.43
C GLY A 167 -6.48 -3.51 13.56
N THR A 168 -6.98 -2.71 12.60
CA THR A 168 -8.12 -3.08 11.74
C THR A 168 -7.70 -3.51 10.33
N ASN A 169 -6.50 -4.09 10.18
CA ASN A 169 -6.08 -4.63 8.88
C ASN A 169 -6.89 -5.90 8.55
N GLY A 170 -7.46 -5.98 7.37
CA GLY A 170 -8.21 -7.13 6.87
C GLY A 170 -7.61 -7.71 5.60
N SER A 171 -8.36 -7.64 4.49
CA SER A 171 -7.91 -8.06 3.15
C SER A 171 -7.53 -6.89 2.25
N GLN A 172 -8.01 -5.68 2.54
CA GLN A 172 -7.82 -4.53 1.66
C GLN A 172 -6.37 -4.04 1.67
N PHE A 173 -5.84 -3.73 0.50
CA PHE A 173 -4.49 -3.21 0.31
C PHE A 173 -4.49 -2.02 -0.66
N PHE A 174 -3.40 -1.26 -0.63
CA PHE A 174 -3.18 -0.19 -1.60
C PHE A 174 -1.73 -0.21 -2.12
N ILE A 175 -1.54 0.35 -3.30
CA ILE A 175 -0.23 0.56 -3.92
C ILE A 175 -0.05 2.06 -4.13
N THR A 176 1.02 2.64 -3.59
CA THR A 176 1.27 4.08 -3.72
C THR A 176 1.78 4.45 -5.11
N GLU A 177 1.27 5.54 -5.67
CA GLU A 177 1.77 6.13 -6.91
C GLU A 177 3.02 6.98 -6.68
N VAL A 178 3.12 7.61 -5.51
CA VAL A 178 4.19 8.54 -5.12
C VAL A 178 4.66 8.25 -3.70
N ALA A 179 5.76 8.86 -3.28
CA ALA A 179 6.12 8.93 -1.87
C ALA A 179 5.04 9.72 -1.09
N TYR A 180 4.67 9.23 0.12
CA TYR A 180 3.60 9.87 0.90
C TYR A 180 3.85 9.76 2.40
N ALA A 181 4.70 10.64 2.92
CA ALA A 181 5.28 10.54 4.27
C ALA A 181 4.23 10.59 5.41
N SER A 182 3.05 11.20 5.19
CA SER A 182 1.99 11.25 6.20
C SER A 182 1.37 9.89 6.54
N LEU A 183 1.62 8.86 5.73
CA LEU A 183 1.18 7.49 6.01
C LEU A 183 2.12 6.72 6.95
N ASN A 184 3.30 7.28 7.25
CA ASN A 184 4.30 6.60 8.08
C ASN A 184 3.77 6.30 9.48
N GLY A 185 3.98 5.07 9.95
CA GLY A 185 3.55 4.62 11.27
C GLY A 185 2.06 4.25 11.40
N GLY A 186 1.21 4.62 10.42
CA GLY A 186 -0.22 4.30 10.42
C GLY A 186 -0.59 3.01 9.71
N TYR A 187 0.26 2.52 8.81
CA TYR A 187 -0.07 1.41 7.91
C TYR A 187 1.04 0.37 7.86
N THR A 188 0.65 -0.90 7.69
CA THR A 188 1.58 -2.03 7.50
C THR A 188 2.06 -2.05 6.06
N ILE A 189 3.31 -1.65 5.81
CA ILE A 189 3.98 -1.88 4.52
C ILE A 189 4.48 -3.32 4.50
N PHE A 190 4.01 -4.11 3.55
CA PHE A 190 4.40 -5.51 3.44
C PHE A 190 5.06 -5.88 2.12
N GLY A 191 5.27 -4.89 1.22
CA GLY A 191 5.97 -5.11 -0.05
C GLY A 191 6.36 -3.84 -0.77
N GLN A 192 7.12 -4.04 -1.86
CA GLN A 192 7.54 -3.00 -2.82
C GLN A 192 7.30 -3.50 -4.23
N CYS A 193 6.60 -2.72 -5.01
CA CYS A 193 6.36 -3.00 -6.41
C CYS A 193 7.45 -2.38 -7.30
N ASP A 194 7.68 -2.98 -8.47
CA ASP A 194 8.64 -2.53 -9.46
C ASP A 194 8.17 -1.26 -10.22
N ASP A 195 9.08 -0.64 -10.97
CA ASP A 195 8.80 0.60 -11.71
C ASP A 195 7.75 0.41 -12.82
N ALA A 196 7.68 -0.77 -13.43
CA ALA A 196 6.65 -1.09 -14.43
C ALA A 196 5.26 -1.11 -13.78
N THR A 197 5.16 -1.67 -12.59
CA THR A 197 3.94 -1.64 -11.77
C THR A 197 3.58 -0.21 -11.37
N VAL A 198 4.55 0.60 -10.94
CA VAL A 198 4.30 2.02 -10.60
C VAL A 198 3.76 2.79 -11.81
N ALA A 199 4.29 2.55 -13.00
CA ALA A 199 3.78 3.15 -14.23
C ALA A 199 2.31 2.74 -14.50
N LEU A 200 1.96 1.47 -14.28
CA LEU A 200 0.60 0.98 -14.41
C LEU A 200 -0.34 1.56 -13.34
N VAL A 201 0.11 1.63 -12.08
CA VAL A 201 -0.61 2.27 -10.97
C VAL A 201 -0.93 3.73 -11.32
N LYS A 202 0.02 4.45 -11.90
CA LYS A 202 -0.16 5.82 -12.36
C LYS A 202 -1.25 5.96 -13.44
N GLN A 203 -1.33 5.02 -14.36
CA GLN A 203 -2.39 4.98 -15.38
C GLN A 203 -3.75 4.71 -14.76
N ILE A 204 -3.84 3.73 -13.85
CA ILE A 204 -5.09 3.35 -13.17
C ILE A 204 -5.59 4.49 -12.27
N ALA A 205 -4.70 5.15 -11.53
CA ALA A 205 -5.04 6.26 -10.65
C ALA A 205 -5.69 7.44 -11.39
N ARG A 206 -5.45 7.58 -12.71
CA ARG A 206 -5.98 8.65 -13.57
C ARG A 206 -7.23 8.25 -14.36
N MET A 207 -7.76 7.05 -14.14
CA MET A 207 -9.03 6.65 -14.75
C MET A 207 -10.17 7.57 -14.29
N GLY A 208 -11.17 7.77 -15.16
CA GLY A 208 -12.37 8.52 -14.80
C GLY A 208 -13.07 7.90 -13.59
N ARG A 209 -13.36 8.71 -12.58
CA ARG A 209 -13.92 8.30 -11.29
C ARG A 209 -15.04 9.23 -10.82
N ASP A 210 -15.84 8.75 -9.88
CA ASP A 210 -16.88 9.55 -9.23
C ASP A 210 -16.31 10.41 -8.07
N ALA A 211 -17.21 11.10 -7.37
CA ALA A 211 -16.86 11.97 -6.25
C ALA A 211 -16.31 11.20 -5.02
N ASN A 212 -16.49 9.88 -4.97
CA ASN A 212 -15.97 8.98 -3.93
C ASN A 212 -14.67 8.28 -4.37
N ASP A 213 -14.02 8.76 -5.43
CA ASP A 213 -12.82 8.19 -6.03
C ASP A 213 -12.99 6.77 -6.60
N ARG A 214 -14.23 6.33 -6.82
CA ARG A 214 -14.55 5.03 -7.42
C ARG A 214 -14.44 5.13 -8.94
N PRO A 215 -13.61 4.32 -9.60
CA PRO A 215 -13.48 4.39 -11.05
C PRO A 215 -14.76 3.92 -11.74
N TYR A 216 -15.21 4.62 -12.79
CA TYR A 216 -16.38 4.23 -13.60
C TYR A 216 -16.18 2.89 -14.30
N ARG A 217 -14.93 2.51 -14.57
CA ARG A 217 -14.53 1.21 -15.14
C ARG A 217 -13.44 0.60 -14.27
N PRO A 218 -13.79 -0.08 -13.16
CA PRO A 218 -12.81 -0.62 -12.25
C PRO A 218 -11.91 -1.65 -12.92
N VAL A 219 -10.62 -1.59 -12.63
CA VAL A 219 -9.66 -2.64 -12.97
C VAL A 219 -9.89 -3.82 -12.02
N LYS A 220 -10.08 -5.00 -12.61
CA LYS A 220 -10.32 -6.25 -11.87
C LYS A 220 -9.01 -7.03 -11.72
N ILE A 221 -8.83 -7.63 -10.55
CA ILE A 221 -7.79 -8.62 -10.30
C ILE A 221 -8.29 -9.96 -10.84
N ASN A 222 -7.57 -10.52 -11.81
CA ASN A 222 -7.89 -11.83 -12.36
C ASN A 222 -7.40 -12.93 -11.43
N HIS A 223 -6.13 -12.85 -11.01
CA HIS A 223 -5.49 -13.80 -10.10
C HIS A 223 -4.21 -13.21 -9.50
N ILE A 224 -3.81 -13.71 -8.31
CA ILE A 224 -2.51 -13.38 -7.70
C ILE A 224 -1.68 -14.65 -7.57
N THR A 225 -0.54 -14.68 -8.24
CA THR A 225 0.45 -15.77 -8.14
C THR A 225 1.56 -15.36 -7.17
N ILE A 226 1.90 -16.23 -6.23
CA ILE A 226 3.04 -16.04 -5.33
C ILE A 226 4.20 -16.90 -5.83
N ALA A 227 5.21 -16.26 -6.39
CA ALA A 227 6.45 -16.89 -6.81
C ALA A 227 7.42 -16.97 -5.61
N LYS A 228 8.05 -18.13 -5.42
CA LYS A 228 9.15 -18.24 -4.46
C LYS A 228 10.31 -17.37 -4.97
N ALA A 229 11.02 -16.77 -4.05
CA ALA A 229 12.17 -15.95 -4.36
C ALA A 229 13.21 -16.71 -5.20
N GLY A 230 13.72 -16.05 -6.23
CA GLY A 230 14.64 -16.64 -7.21
C GLY A 230 13.99 -17.09 -8.54
N ALA A 231 12.67 -17.12 -8.65
CA ALA A 231 12.02 -17.21 -9.97
C ALA A 231 12.04 -15.82 -10.60
N ALA A 232 13.08 -15.50 -11.37
CA ALA A 232 13.17 -14.26 -12.13
C ALA A 232 11.86 -14.04 -12.89
N ALA A 233 11.26 -12.86 -12.73
CA ALA A 233 10.16 -12.42 -13.57
C ALA A 233 10.59 -12.62 -15.03
N ALA A 234 9.93 -13.51 -15.75
CA ALA A 234 10.17 -13.69 -17.16
C ALA A 234 9.95 -12.32 -17.82
N LYS A 235 11.03 -11.83 -18.46
CA LYS A 235 11.03 -10.57 -19.21
C LYS A 235 9.77 -10.52 -20.07
N PRO A 236 8.98 -9.45 -20.07
CA PRO A 236 7.77 -9.39 -20.88
C PRO A 236 8.15 -9.62 -22.33
N THR A 237 7.71 -10.73 -22.91
CA THR A 237 7.78 -10.93 -24.36
C THR A 237 6.82 -9.89 -24.92
N ALA A 238 7.37 -8.91 -25.63
CA ALA A 238 6.60 -7.89 -26.31
C ALA A 238 5.51 -8.59 -27.16
N ALA A 239 4.26 -8.38 -26.79
CA ALA A 239 3.13 -8.83 -27.58
C ALA A 239 3.22 -8.14 -28.94
N LYS A 240 3.39 -8.95 -29.99
CA LYS A 240 3.37 -8.53 -31.39
C LYS A 240 2.06 -7.76 -31.62
N PRO A 241 2.09 -6.58 -32.25
CA PRO A 241 0.88 -5.84 -32.53
C PRO A 241 -0.06 -6.71 -33.38
N ALA A 242 -1.28 -6.92 -32.91
CA ALA A 242 -2.33 -7.54 -33.74
C ALA A 242 -2.57 -6.63 -34.94
N THR A 243 -2.31 -7.15 -36.11
CA THR A 243 -2.61 -6.52 -37.39
C THR A 243 -4.10 -6.25 -37.47
N THR A 244 -4.49 -4.98 -37.46
CA THR A 244 -5.85 -4.54 -37.67
C THR A 244 -6.35 -5.01 -39.02
N ALA A 245 -7.21 -6.01 -39.04
CA ALA A 245 -7.94 -6.39 -40.24
C ALA A 245 -8.88 -5.23 -40.61
N LYS A 246 -8.66 -4.71 -41.84
CA LYS A 246 -9.43 -3.67 -42.48
C LYS A 246 -10.90 -4.15 -42.63
N PRO A 247 -11.93 -3.39 -42.18
CA PRO A 247 -13.31 -3.78 -42.42
C PRO A 247 -13.63 -3.76 -43.92
N ALA A 248 -14.14 -4.89 -44.43
CA ALA A 248 -14.66 -4.97 -45.79
C ALA A 248 -15.92 -4.11 -45.90
N VAL A 249 -15.87 -3.11 -46.77
CA VAL A 249 -17.03 -2.28 -47.13
C VAL A 249 -17.99 -3.13 -47.96
N LYS A 250 -19.14 -3.43 -47.39
CA LYS A 250 -20.25 -4.06 -48.11
C LYS A 250 -20.93 -3.02 -49.02
N LYS A 251 -20.86 -3.22 -50.32
CA LYS A 251 -21.50 -2.41 -51.36
C LYS A 251 -23.02 -2.50 -51.20
N PRO A 252 -23.79 -1.40 -51.27
CA PRO A 252 -25.28 -1.46 -51.23
C PRO A 252 -25.81 -2.08 -52.52
N ALA A 253 -26.77 -2.99 -52.36
CA ALA A 253 -27.53 -3.55 -53.47
C ALA A 253 -28.45 -2.48 -54.07
N ALA A 254 -28.48 -2.38 -55.39
CA ALA A 254 -29.40 -1.50 -56.14
C ALA A 254 -30.82 -2.01 -56.04
N THR A 255 -31.73 -1.12 -55.59
CA THR A 255 -33.18 -1.33 -55.63
C THR A 255 -33.67 -1.04 -57.06
N THR A 256 -34.11 -2.08 -57.75
CA THR A 256 -34.82 -1.97 -59.04
C THR A 256 -36.26 -1.62 -58.77
N THR A 257 -36.69 -0.43 -59.14
CA THR A 257 -38.08 -0.03 -59.22
C THR A 257 -38.65 -0.49 -60.55
N ALA A 258 -39.67 -1.35 -60.54
CA ALA A 258 -40.52 -1.65 -61.68
C ALA A 258 -41.76 -0.77 -61.68
N PRO A 259 -42.27 -0.35 -62.89
CA PRO A 259 -43.37 0.56 -63.01
C PRO A 259 -44.70 -0.21 -63.12
N GLN A 260 -45.72 0.26 -62.40
CA GLN A 260 -47.09 0.53 -62.87
C GLN A 260 -47.85 1.30 -61.80
#